data_97aa2d8813d451eff868fa2c6c9eeccc
#
_entry.id   97aa2d8813d451eff868fa2c6c9eeccc
#
_cell.length_a   1.000
_cell.length_b   1.000
_cell.length_c   1.000
_cell.angle_alpha   90.00
_cell.angle_beta   90.00
_cell.angle_gamma   90.00
#
_symmetry.space_group_name_H-M   'P 1'
#
loop_
_entity.id
_entity.type
_entity.pdbx_description
1 polymer ?
#
loop_
_entity_poly.entity_id
_entity_poly.type
_entity_poly.pdbx_seq_one_letter_code
_entity_poly.pdbx_strand_id
1 'polypeptide(L)'
;MAKLRVLSTHLFVNQRLHTGLLEQAGLWGAEAVEIFAARQHFDYTSREQVAELAAWFRSNAVTAWSMHAPIYADGEMGRSGSPPLNLLHAERGGRIEAMDEIKRAMETAEQIPFCNLVVHLSDKGDEWSPRTAEYAFTALEHLGAFARPLGVCPLVENLLSEPSMPEHLVEILEIGHLDQIGVCLYLGHAHMTVGVPSAIATLGGHIVQVHAHDNHGVKDEHLWPGDGDIDWPATIAALNALAAPPAMVLEPSAKLASEPAELPQRIRRSFELLG
;
A
#
# COMPACT_ATOMS: atom_id res chain seq x y z
N MET A 1 0.35 -23.88 -3.21
CA MET A 1 0.19 -23.50 -1.78
C MET A 1 -0.90 -22.46 -1.71
N ALA A 2 -1.75 -22.43 -0.68
CA ALA A 2 -2.72 -21.36 -0.50
C ALA A 2 -1.97 -20.02 -0.36
N LYS A 3 -2.51 -18.95 -0.95
CA LYS A 3 -1.92 -17.62 -0.82
C LYS A 3 -2.17 -17.06 0.58
N LEU A 4 -1.23 -16.25 1.08
CA LEU A 4 -1.38 -15.52 2.34
C LEU A 4 -2.56 -14.54 2.23
N ARG A 5 -3.49 -14.59 3.17
CA ARG A 5 -4.67 -13.74 3.23
C ARG A 5 -4.36 -12.47 4.02
N VAL A 6 -4.09 -11.38 3.32
CA VAL A 6 -3.71 -10.10 3.91
C VAL A 6 -4.87 -9.11 3.79
N LEU A 7 -5.27 -8.49 4.90
CA LEU A 7 -6.29 -7.45 4.94
C LEU A 7 -5.64 -6.10 5.26
N SER A 8 -5.89 -5.08 4.44
CA SER A 8 -5.47 -3.71 4.76
C SER A 8 -6.36 -3.13 5.87
N THR A 9 -5.74 -2.55 6.89
CA THR A 9 -6.45 -1.83 7.95
C THR A 9 -7.06 -0.50 7.47
N HIS A 10 -6.84 -0.12 6.19
CA HIS A 10 -7.55 0.97 5.51
C HIS A 10 -9.07 0.83 5.64
N LEU A 11 -9.60 -0.40 5.66
CA LEU A 11 -11.02 -0.66 5.94
C LEU A 11 -11.51 0.00 7.24
N PHE A 12 -10.62 0.20 8.21
CA PHE A 12 -10.93 0.78 9.53
C PHE A 12 -10.31 2.15 9.74
N VAL A 13 -9.83 2.83 8.70
CA VAL A 13 -9.04 4.07 8.81
C VAL A 13 -9.75 5.21 9.54
N ASN A 14 -11.07 5.17 9.63
CA ASN A 14 -11.88 6.12 10.39
C ASN A 14 -11.95 5.85 11.90
N GLN A 15 -11.31 4.78 12.37
CA GLN A 15 -11.23 4.38 13.77
C GLN A 15 -9.77 4.28 14.19
N ARG A 16 -9.46 4.54 15.47
CA ARG A 16 -8.13 4.24 16.00
C ARG A 16 -7.88 2.73 15.95
N LEU A 17 -6.75 2.32 15.39
CA LEU A 17 -6.34 0.92 15.37
C LEU A 17 -6.04 0.45 16.78
N HIS A 18 -6.67 -0.63 17.20
CA HIS A 18 -6.50 -1.28 18.48
C HIS A 18 -6.56 -2.81 18.32
N THR A 19 -6.14 -3.51 19.34
CA THR A 19 -6.02 -4.98 19.34
C THR A 19 -7.33 -5.69 18.96
N GLY A 20 -8.47 -5.17 19.39
CA GLY A 20 -9.78 -5.74 19.05
C GLY A 20 -10.11 -5.73 17.55
N LEU A 21 -9.66 -4.71 16.80
CA LEU A 21 -9.81 -4.71 15.33
C LEU A 21 -8.93 -5.77 14.67
N LEU A 22 -7.71 -5.98 15.16
CA LEU A 22 -6.81 -7.02 14.68
C LEU A 22 -7.35 -8.42 14.97
N GLU A 23 -7.93 -8.63 16.16
CA GLU A 23 -8.62 -9.88 16.52
C GLU A 23 -9.78 -10.15 15.57
N GLN A 24 -10.60 -9.14 15.28
CA GLN A 24 -11.71 -9.27 14.34
C GLN A 24 -11.20 -9.62 12.93
N ALA A 25 -10.15 -8.96 12.43
CA ALA A 25 -9.56 -9.29 11.14
C ALA A 25 -9.15 -10.77 11.07
N GLY A 26 -8.50 -11.29 12.11
CA GLY A 26 -8.15 -12.70 12.23
C GLY A 26 -9.37 -13.64 12.26
N LEU A 27 -10.42 -13.31 13.01
CA LEU A 27 -11.68 -14.06 13.05
C LEU A 27 -12.40 -14.08 11.71
N TRP A 28 -12.22 -13.05 10.89
CA TRP A 28 -12.78 -12.97 9.54
C TRP A 28 -11.94 -13.69 8.48
N GLY A 29 -10.78 -14.21 8.88
CA GLY A 29 -9.95 -15.09 8.07
C GLY A 29 -8.67 -14.47 7.55
N ALA A 30 -8.30 -13.25 7.99
CA ALA A 30 -6.98 -12.69 7.69
C ALA A 30 -5.89 -13.45 8.46
N GLU A 31 -4.82 -13.81 7.78
CA GLU A 31 -3.60 -14.40 8.35
C GLU A 31 -2.55 -13.33 8.64
N ALA A 32 -2.66 -12.21 7.91
CA ALA A 32 -1.82 -11.05 8.10
C ALA A 32 -2.59 -9.77 7.79
N VAL A 33 -2.03 -8.63 8.21
CA VAL A 33 -2.58 -7.31 7.92
C VAL A 33 -1.54 -6.40 7.28
N GLU A 34 -2.02 -5.48 6.46
CA GLU A 34 -1.31 -4.25 6.14
C GLU A 34 -1.75 -3.16 7.08
N ILE A 35 -0.80 -2.50 7.75
CA ILE A 35 -1.09 -1.38 8.64
C ILE A 35 -1.13 -0.09 7.82
N PHE A 36 -2.25 0.59 7.79
CA PHE A 36 -2.38 1.88 7.12
C PHE A 36 -1.93 3.01 8.08
N ALA A 37 -0.80 3.66 7.76
CA ALA A 37 -0.17 4.64 8.64
C ALA A 37 -0.80 6.04 8.49
N ALA A 38 -2.05 6.19 8.93
CA ALA A 38 -2.69 7.48 9.10
C ALA A 38 -2.76 7.79 10.60
N ARG A 39 -2.26 8.93 11.06
CA ARG A 39 -2.13 9.23 12.50
C ARG A 39 -3.42 9.12 13.30
N GLN A 40 -4.57 9.42 12.68
CA GLN A 40 -5.89 9.20 13.32
C GLN A 40 -6.22 7.73 13.53
N HIS A 41 -5.61 6.84 12.74
CA HIS A 41 -5.82 5.39 12.77
C HIS A 41 -4.67 4.69 13.50
N PHE A 42 -3.50 4.72 12.91
CA PHE A 42 -2.25 4.26 13.50
C PHE A 42 -1.30 5.44 13.65
N ASP A 43 -1.20 5.98 14.85
CA ASP A 43 -0.25 7.03 15.19
C ASP A 43 1.12 6.41 15.47
N TYR A 44 1.92 6.28 14.43
CA TYR A 44 3.29 5.76 14.49
C TYR A 44 4.23 6.64 15.33
N THR A 45 3.80 7.84 15.75
CA THR A 45 4.54 8.69 16.70
C THR A 45 4.18 8.41 18.16
N SER A 46 3.06 7.70 18.40
CA SER A 46 2.60 7.32 19.74
C SER A 46 3.33 6.06 20.22
N ARG A 47 4.31 6.25 21.10
CA ARG A 47 5.04 5.11 21.71
C ARG A 47 4.12 4.11 22.40
N GLU A 48 3.02 4.59 22.99
CA GLU A 48 2.03 3.76 23.68
C GLU A 48 1.29 2.86 22.69
N GLN A 49 0.75 3.41 21.59
CA GLN A 49 0.03 2.62 20.59
C GLN A 49 0.96 1.63 19.88
N VAL A 50 2.17 2.05 19.52
CA VAL A 50 3.15 1.16 18.89
C VAL A 50 3.51 0.00 19.83
N ALA A 51 3.77 0.26 21.11
CA ALA A 51 4.10 -0.78 22.09
C ALA A 51 2.92 -1.74 22.35
N GLU A 52 1.68 -1.23 22.44
CA GLU A 52 0.46 -2.03 22.57
C GLU A 52 0.31 -3.01 21.40
N LEU A 53 0.35 -2.51 20.17
CA LEU A 53 0.21 -3.33 18.97
C LEU A 53 1.38 -4.31 18.80
N ALA A 54 2.60 -3.87 19.09
CA ALA A 54 3.78 -4.76 19.07
C ALA A 54 3.65 -5.92 20.06
N ALA A 55 3.14 -5.68 21.26
CA ALA A 55 2.87 -6.72 22.23
C ALA A 55 1.82 -7.71 21.74
N TRP A 56 0.77 -7.20 21.10
CA TRP A 56 -0.28 -8.02 20.53
C TRP A 56 0.25 -8.92 19.39
N PHE A 57 0.96 -8.35 18.40
CA PHE A 57 1.52 -9.14 17.28
C PHE A 57 2.46 -10.25 17.75
N ARG A 58 3.25 -10.01 18.79
CA ARG A 58 4.12 -11.06 19.36
C ARG A 58 3.38 -12.25 19.99
N SER A 59 2.12 -12.04 20.39
CA SER A 59 1.32 -13.01 21.14
C SER A 59 0.21 -13.66 20.32
N ASN A 60 0.05 -13.27 19.04
CA ASN A 60 -1.05 -13.71 18.18
C ASN A 60 -0.52 -14.27 16.86
N ALA A 61 -1.34 -15.09 16.19
CA ALA A 61 -0.97 -15.73 14.93
C ALA A 61 -1.03 -14.76 13.72
N VAL A 62 -1.86 -13.72 13.78
CA VAL A 62 -1.94 -12.69 12.74
C VAL A 62 -0.66 -11.86 12.79
N THR A 63 -0.05 -11.65 11.62
CA THR A 63 1.22 -10.90 11.49
C THR A 63 1.00 -9.56 10.80
N ALA A 64 1.91 -8.60 11.00
CA ALA A 64 2.02 -7.43 10.15
C ALA A 64 2.80 -7.83 8.89
N TRP A 65 2.14 -7.85 7.74
CA TRP A 65 2.77 -8.17 6.45
C TRP A 65 3.46 -6.96 5.85
N SER A 66 2.74 -5.88 5.75
CA SER A 66 3.19 -4.61 5.18
C SER A 66 2.66 -3.43 5.97
N MET A 67 3.21 -2.27 5.66
CA MET A 67 2.66 -0.99 6.08
C MET A 67 2.44 -0.13 4.83
N HIS A 68 1.30 0.54 4.76
CA HIS A 68 1.12 1.66 3.85
C HIS A 68 1.67 2.93 4.51
N ALA A 69 2.61 3.60 3.88
CA ALA A 69 3.19 4.84 4.39
C ALA A 69 2.12 5.94 4.55
N PRO A 70 2.36 6.94 5.41
CA PRO A 70 1.41 8.03 5.55
C PRO A 70 1.27 8.80 4.24
N ILE A 71 0.02 9.08 3.84
CA ILE A 71 -0.29 9.94 2.70
C ILE A 71 -0.28 11.42 3.14
N TYR A 72 -0.59 11.70 4.40
CA TYR A 72 -0.64 13.04 4.98
C TYR A 72 0.16 13.09 6.27
N ALA A 73 0.83 14.22 6.54
CA ALA A 73 1.55 14.44 7.79
C ALA A 73 0.63 14.78 8.96
N ASP A 74 -0.60 15.24 8.68
CA ASP A 74 -1.56 15.63 9.71
C ASP A 74 -2.33 14.44 10.31
N GLY A 75 -2.97 14.67 11.47
CA GLY A 75 -3.83 13.68 12.13
C GLY A 75 -5.24 13.57 11.53
N GLU A 76 -5.56 14.28 10.46
CA GLU A 76 -6.91 14.40 9.91
C GLU A 76 -7.02 13.88 8.46
N MET A 77 -5.96 13.28 7.91
CA MET A 77 -5.89 12.79 6.54
C MET A 77 -6.26 13.86 5.50
N GLY A 78 -5.64 15.03 5.59
CA GLY A 78 -5.85 16.13 4.66
C GLY A 78 -7.20 16.86 4.82
N ARG A 79 -8.08 16.46 5.76
CA ARG A 79 -9.36 17.17 6.00
C ARG A 79 -9.17 18.61 6.47
N SER A 80 -8.04 18.91 7.08
CA SER A 80 -7.60 20.27 7.45
C SER A 80 -7.18 21.12 6.26
N GLY A 81 -7.08 20.53 5.05
CA GLY A 81 -6.57 21.15 3.84
C GLY A 81 -5.06 21.02 3.66
N SER A 82 -4.38 20.21 4.48
CA SER A 82 -2.97 19.88 4.28
C SER A 82 -2.79 19.12 2.96
N PRO A 83 -1.76 19.45 2.16
CA PRO A 83 -1.45 18.70 0.96
C PRO A 83 -0.96 17.28 1.30
N PRO A 84 -1.09 16.31 0.37
CA PRO A 84 -0.45 15.02 0.51
C PRO A 84 1.08 15.15 0.59
N LEU A 85 1.70 14.19 1.26
CA LEU A 85 3.15 14.01 1.24
C LEU A 85 3.59 13.63 -0.18
N ASN A 86 4.58 14.35 -0.70
CA ASN A 86 5.02 14.19 -2.08
C ASN A 86 6.55 14.16 -2.15
N LEU A 87 7.10 13.00 -2.53
CA LEU A 87 8.55 12.82 -2.67
C LEU A 87 9.12 13.57 -3.89
N LEU A 88 8.26 14.01 -4.82
CA LEU A 88 8.61 14.79 -6.01
C LEU A 88 8.27 16.28 -5.86
N HIS A 89 7.86 16.73 -4.69
CA HIS A 89 7.45 18.12 -4.45
C HIS A 89 8.47 19.11 -5.02
N ALA A 90 8.00 20.15 -5.72
CA ALA A 90 8.87 21.14 -6.38
C ALA A 90 9.86 21.81 -5.41
N GLU A 91 9.40 22.13 -4.20
CA GLU A 91 10.22 22.70 -3.16
C GLU A 91 10.95 21.61 -2.36
N ARG A 92 12.24 21.83 -2.11
CA ARG A 92 13.08 20.91 -1.33
C ARG A 92 12.49 20.63 0.07
N GLY A 93 11.90 21.65 0.72
CA GLY A 93 11.30 21.50 2.04
C GLY A 93 10.21 20.45 2.08
N GLY A 94 9.31 20.46 1.08
CA GLY A 94 8.24 19.46 0.97
C GLY A 94 8.77 18.03 0.75
N ARG A 95 9.83 17.87 -0.08
CA ARG A 95 10.47 16.55 -0.25
C ARG A 95 11.12 16.02 1.03
N ILE A 96 11.74 16.92 1.81
CA ILE A 96 12.34 16.55 3.10
C ILE A 96 11.25 16.14 4.09
N GLU A 97 10.15 16.92 4.19
CA GLU A 97 9.03 16.61 5.06
C GLU A 97 8.41 15.24 4.73
N ALA A 98 8.15 14.98 3.45
CA ALA A 98 7.62 13.69 3.00
C ALA A 98 8.58 12.53 3.36
N MET A 99 9.87 12.70 3.09
CA MET A 99 10.89 11.70 3.40
C MET A 99 10.98 11.41 4.90
N ASP A 100 10.99 12.45 5.72
CA ASP A 100 11.13 12.32 7.19
C ASP A 100 9.88 11.65 7.79
N GLU A 101 8.69 11.94 7.26
CA GLU A 101 7.46 11.36 7.76
C GLU A 101 7.34 9.87 7.38
N ILE A 102 7.69 9.52 6.15
CA ILE A 102 7.73 8.13 5.69
C ILE A 102 8.75 7.31 6.51
N LYS A 103 9.95 7.85 6.75
CA LYS A 103 10.98 7.20 7.57
C LYS A 103 10.52 6.99 9.00
N ARG A 104 9.85 7.99 9.59
CA ARG A 104 9.28 7.88 10.95
C ARG A 104 8.27 6.77 11.07
N ALA A 105 7.40 6.58 10.06
CA ALA A 105 6.50 5.44 10.04
C ALA A 105 7.26 4.11 9.89
N MET A 106 8.27 4.07 9.02
CA MET A 106 9.10 2.87 8.79
C MET A 106 9.88 2.43 10.04
N GLU A 107 10.33 3.35 10.89
CA GLU A 107 11.05 3.04 12.14
C GLU A 107 10.22 2.16 13.09
N THR A 108 8.90 2.15 12.97
CA THR A 108 8.05 1.25 13.76
C THR A 108 8.33 -0.23 13.49
N ALA A 109 8.99 -0.58 12.37
CA ALA A 109 9.42 -1.94 12.05
C ALA A 109 10.36 -2.53 13.12
N GLU A 110 11.08 -1.71 13.88
CA GLU A 110 11.91 -2.15 15.01
C GLU A 110 11.07 -2.83 16.11
N GLN A 111 9.80 -2.47 16.25
CA GLN A 111 8.91 -2.98 17.27
C GLN A 111 7.80 -3.88 16.72
N ILE A 112 7.29 -3.55 15.54
CA ILE A 112 6.28 -4.31 14.78
C ILE A 112 6.93 -4.70 13.46
N PRO A 113 7.64 -5.85 13.37
CA PRO A 113 8.29 -6.27 12.13
C PRO A 113 7.28 -6.47 11.00
N PHE A 114 7.54 -5.85 9.85
CA PHE A 114 6.83 -6.05 8.59
C PHE A 114 7.83 -6.10 7.43
N CYS A 115 7.44 -6.73 6.31
CA CYS A 115 8.37 -6.96 5.19
C CYS A 115 8.40 -5.82 4.19
N ASN A 116 7.28 -5.13 3.97
CA ASN A 116 7.12 -4.18 2.88
C ASN A 116 6.55 -2.85 3.39
N LEU A 117 7.00 -1.74 2.79
CA LEU A 117 6.40 -0.42 2.98
C LEU A 117 5.91 0.12 1.65
N VAL A 118 4.61 0.25 1.47
CA VAL A 118 4.02 0.88 0.29
C VAL A 118 4.13 2.39 0.39
N VAL A 119 4.63 3.04 -0.67
CA VAL A 119 4.84 4.50 -0.69
C VAL A 119 4.25 5.13 -1.95
N HIS A 120 3.60 6.27 -1.77
CA HIS A 120 3.24 7.17 -2.86
C HIS A 120 4.48 7.99 -3.25
N LEU A 121 4.86 7.91 -4.51
CA LEU A 121 6.01 8.66 -5.03
C LEU A 121 5.64 10.12 -5.32
N SER A 122 4.47 10.34 -5.88
CA SER A 122 3.99 11.61 -6.45
C SER A 122 2.55 11.87 -6.06
N ASP A 123 2.06 13.07 -6.38
CA ASP A 123 0.67 13.47 -6.18
C ASP A 123 -0.01 13.75 -7.54
N LYS A 124 -1.34 13.82 -7.50
CA LYS A 124 -2.17 14.14 -8.66
C LYS A 124 -1.75 15.48 -9.27
N GLY A 125 -1.46 15.44 -10.58
CA GLY A 125 -1.03 16.63 -11.32
C GLY A 125 0.49 16.80 -11.43
N ASP A 126 1.28 15.94 -10.78
CA ASP A 126 2.71 15.88 -11.08
C ASP A 126 2.95 15.39 -12.51
N GLU A 127 3.84 16.08 -13.21
CA GLU A 127 4.23 15.76 -14.59
C GLU A 127 5.54 14.98 -14.63
N TRP A 128 5.68 14.08 -15.60
CA TRP A 128 6.94 13.41 -15.87
C TRP A 128 7.94 14.37 -16.53
N SER A 129 9.12 14.44 -16.01
CA SER A 129 10.20 15.28 -16.52
C SER A 129 11.56 14.74 -16.04
N PRO A 130 12.69 15.12 -16.69
CA PRO A 130 14.01 14.76 -16.19
C PRO A 130 14.24 15.19 -14.72
N ARG A 131 13.63 16.29 -14.31
CA ARG A 131 13.76 16.80 -12.95
C ARG A 131 12.98 15.96 -11.93
N THR A 132 11.76 15.57 -12.25
CA THR A 132 10.94 14.70 -11.37
C THR A 132 11.53 13.30 -11.32
N ALA A 133 12.11 12.81 -12.41
CA ALA A 133 12.89 11.56 -12.44
C ALA A 133 14.09 11.61 -11.48
N GLU A 134 14.88 12.69 -11.51
CA GLU A 134 16.02 12.88 -10.58
C GLU A 134 15.57 12.90 -9.11
N TYR A 135 14.44 13.53 -8.82
CA TYR A 135 13.87 13.51 -7.47
C TYR A 135 13.43 12.11 -7.06
N ALA A 136 12.81 11.35 -7.97
CA ALA A 136 12.42 9.97 -7.73
C ALA A 136 13.61 9.07 -7.42
N PHE A 137 14.67 9.11 -8.24
CA PHE A 137 15.91 8.36 -8.01
C PHE A 137 16.48 8.68 -6.62
N THR A 138 16.65 9.97 -6.32
CA THR A 138 17.21 10.40 -5.02
C THR A 138 16.36 9.92 -3.86
N ALA A 139 15.02 10.06 -3.96
CA ALA A 139 14.12 9.66 -2.90
C ALA A 139 14.16 8.15 -2.66
N LEU A 140 14.09 7.34 -3.71
CA LEU A 140 14.05 5.88 -3.59
C LEU A 140 15.39 5.29 -3.17
N GLU A 141 16.52 5.85 -3.62
CA GLU A 141 17.84 5.48 -3.13
C GLU A 141 17.96 5.71 -1.60
N HIS A 142 17.52 6.88 -1.12
CA HIS A 142 17.52 7.19 0.30
C HIS A 142 16.57 6.29 1.10
N LEU A 143 15.37 6.00 0.59
CA LEU A 143 14.44 5.08 1.25
C LEU A 143 14.99 3.67 1.30
N GLY A 144 15.55 3.16 0.21
CA GLY A 144 16.16 1.83 0.18
C GLY A 144 17.34 1.69 1.14
N ALA A 145 18.20 2.71 1.20
CA ALA A 145 19.33 2.73 2.14
C ALA A 145 18.84 2.74 3.61
N PHE A 146 17.79 3.50 3.91
CA PHE A 146 17.21 3.58 5.25
C PHE A 146 16.46 2.29 5.64
N ALA A 147 15.74 1.68 4.71
CA ALA A 147 14.95 0.48 4.92
C ALA A 147 15.78 -0.79 5.17
N ARG A 148 16.96 -0.86 4.52
CA ARG A 148 17.84 -2.06 4.57
C ARG A 148 18.14 -2.57 5.97
N PRO A 149 18.62 -1.75 6.95
CA PRO A 149 18.88 -2.23 8.32
C PRO A 149 17.61 -2.64 9.07
N LEU A 150 16.43 -2.16 8.66
CA LEU A 150 15.15 -2.53 9.24
C LEU A 150 14.58 -3.83 8.65
N GLY A 151 15.19 -4.37 7.58
CA GLY A 151 14.69 -5.53 6.86
C GLY A 151 13.41 -5.26 6.07
N VAL A 152 13.14 -4.01 5.72
CA VAL A 152 11.94 -3.56 5.00
C VAL A 152 12.27 -3.33 3.53
N CYS A 153 11.39 -3.76 2.63
CA CYS A 153 11.43 -3.45 1.20
C CYS A 153 10.43 -2.31 0.90
N PRO A 154 10.87 -1.12 0.48
CA PRO A 154 9.97 -0.09 0.00
C PRO A 154 9.35 -0.52 -1.34
N LEU A 155 8.05 -0.30 -1.49
CA LEU A 155 7.29 -0.59 -2.70
C LEU A 155 6.67 0.71 -3.23
N VAL A 156 7.04 1.11 -4.43
CA VAL A 156 6.36 2.24 -5.09
C VAL A 156 5.03 1.78 -5.65
N GLU A 157 4.01 2.62 -5.51
CA GLU A 157 2.66 2.31 -5.98
C GLU A 157 2.34 3.07 -7.27
N ASN A 158 1.65 2.40 -8.22
CA ASN A 158 1.15 3.08 -9.40
C ASN A 158 -0.08 3.94 -9.06
N LEU A 159 0.02 5.24 -9.35
CA LEU A 159 -1.00 6.25 -9.06
C LEU A 159 -1.55 6.87 -10.35
N LEU A 160 -2.52 7.80 -10.19
CA LEU A 160 -3.13 8.55 -11.29
C LEU A 160 -2.31 9.79 -11.71
N SER A 161 -0.99 9.78 -11.50
CA SER A 161 -0.04 10.84 -11.88
C SER A 161 1.00 10.29 -12.84
N GLU A 162 1.51 11.10 -13.74
CA GLU A 162 2.47 10.63 -14.76
C GLU A 162 3.71 9.93 -14.17
N PRO A 163 4.40 10.47 -13.14
CA PRO A 163 5.58 9.81 -12.60
C PRO A 163 5.32 8.42 -11.99
N SER A 164 4.08 8.13 -11.63
CA SER A 164 3.68 6.85 -11.03
C SER A 164 2.94 5.94 -12.02
N MET A 165 2.96 6.25 -13.31
CA MET A 165 2.49 5.33 -14.35
C MET A 165 3.44 4.13 -14.48
N PRO A 166 2.91 2.94 -14.83
CA PRO A 166 3.71 1.71 -14.90
C PRO A 166 5.02 1.84 -15.67
N GLU A 167 5.01 2.48 -16.83
CA GLU A 167 6.21 2.68 -17.66
C GLU A 167 7.28 3.54 -16.99
N HIS A 168 6.88 4.61 -16.27
CA HIS A 168 7.81 5.47 -15.58
C HIS A 168 8.35 4.82 -14.31
N LEU A 169 7.54 4.02 -13.60
CA LEU A 169 8.03 3.25 -12.45
C LEU A 169 9.12 2.26 -12.89
N VAL A 170 8.92 1.54 -14.00
CA VAL A 170 9.95 0.64 -14.57
C VAL A 170 11.20 1.44 -14.96
N GLU A 171 11.03 2.57 -15.65
CA GLU A 171 12.14 3.44 -16.04
C GLU A 171 12.97 3.89 -14.82
N ILE A 172 12.29 4.33 -13.74
CA ILE A 172 12.94 4.73 -12.48
C ILE A 172 13.73 3.56 -11.87
N LEU A 173 13.13 2.38 -11.78
CA LEU A 173 13.74 1.24 -11.13
C LEU A 173 14.94 0.70 -11.90
N GLU A 174 14.81 0.56 -13.24
CA GLU A 174 15.87 0.00 -14.10
C GLU A 174 17.04 0.98 -14.29
N ILE A 175 16.77 2.25 -14.64
CA ILE A 175 17.82 3.25 -14.85
C ILE A 175 18.54 3.58 -13.53
N GLY A 176 17.78 3.63 -12.42
CA GLY A 176 18.33 3.88 -11.09
C GLY A 176 19.06 2.69 -10.47
N HIS A 177 19.01 1.50 -11.09
CA HIS A 177 19.54 0.25 -10.51
C HIS A 177 19.02 0.03 -9.08
N LEU A 178 17.70 0.27 -8.88
CA LEU A 178 17.06 0.26 -7.57
C LEU A 178 16.52 -1.14 -7.22
N ASP A 179 17.36 -2.16 -7.31
CA ASP A 179 17.01 -3.57 -7.07
C ASP A 179 16.39 -3.84 -5.69
N GLN A 180 16.59 -2.93 -4.74
CA GLN A 180 16.05 -3.02 -3.39
C GLN A 180 14.64 -2.40 -3.26
N ILE A 181 14.09 -1.85 -4.33
CA ILE A 181 12.76 -1.25 -4.39
C ILE A 181 11.87 -2.14 -5.25
N GLY A 182 10.68 -2.47 -4.77
CA GLY A 182 9.67 -3.18 -5.54
C GLY A 182 8.50 -2.29 -5.94
N VAL A 183 7.48 -2.92 -6.50
CA VAL A 183 6.22 -2.27 -6.88
C VAL A 183 5.06 -2.89 -6.10
N CYS A 184 4.19 -2.04 -5.56
CA CYS A 184 2.84 -2.40 -5.20
C CYS A 184 1.92 -2.08 -6.38
N LEU A 185 1.38 -3.10 -7.05
CA LEU A 185 0.43 -2.89 -8.13
C LEU A 185 -0.95 -2.58 -7.56
N TYR A 186 -1.40 -1.35 -7.74
CA TYR A 186 -2.73 -0.90 -7.40
C TYR A 186 -3.68 -1.20 -8.56
N LEU A 187 -4.54 -2.21 -8.40
CA LEU A 187 -5.39 -2.69 -9.50
C LEU A 187 -6.42 -1.66 -9.95
N GLY A 188 -6.99 -0.90 -9.01
CA GLY A 188 -7.97 0.12 -9.32
C GLY A 188 -7.41 1.24 -10.21
N HIS A 189 -6.21 1.76 -9.90
CA HIS A 189 -5.57 2.77 -10.73
C HIS A 189 -5.15 2.20 -12.10
N ALA A 190 -4.65 0.97 -12.13
CA ALA A 190 -4.34 0.29 -13.39
C ALA A 190 -5.58 0.16 -14.27
N HIS A 191 -6.74 -0.22 -13.68
CA HIS A 191 -8.01 -0.34 -14.40
C HIS A 191 -8.48 1.00 -14.99
N MET A 192 -8.29 2.10 -14.25
CA MET A 192 -8.68 3.45 -14.66
C MET A 192 -7.73 4.08 -15.70
N THR A 193 -6.55 3.51 -15.92
CA THR A 193 -5.50 4.09 -16.79
C THR A 193 -5.15 3.17 -17.96
N VAL A 194 -4.08 2.40 -17.85
CA VAL A 194 -3.55 1.57 -18.94
C VAL A 194 -4.25 0.22 -19.08
N GLY A 195 -5.12 -0.13 -18.15
CA GLY A 195 -5.73 -1.44 -18.03
C GLY A 195 -4.86 -2.43 -17.23
N VAL A 196 -5.52 -3.29 -16.42
CA VAL A 196 -4.84 -4.25 -15.54
C VAL A 196 -3.87 -5.18 -16.28
N PRO A 197 -4.25 -5.79 -17.43
CA PRO A 197 -3.33 -6.65 -18.16
C PRO A 197 -2.06 -5.93 -18.64
N SER A 198 -2.19 -4.69 -19.10
CA SER A 198 -1.06 -3.87 -19.56
C SER A 198 -0.14 -3.50 -18.39
N ALA A 199 -0.71 -3.09 -17.25
CA ALA A 199 0.07 -2.78 -16.07
C ALA A 199 0.86 -3.99 -15.57
N ILE A 200 0.25 -5.18 -15.51
CA ILE A 200 0.93 -6.43 -15.12
C ILE A 200 2.06 -6.75 -16.11
N ALA A 201 1.82 -6.62 -17.41
CA ALA A 201 2.84 -6.91 -18.42
C ALA A 201 4.02 -5.94 -18.34
N THR A 202 3.76 -4.64 -18.10
CA THR A 202 4.79 -3.61 -18.00
C THR A 202 5.61 -3.76 -16.73
N LEU A 203 4.96 -3.89 -15.57
CA LEU A 203 5.63 -3.95 -14.26
C LEU A 203 6.30 -5.31 -14.01
N GLY A 204 5.73 -6.38 -14.56
CA GLY A 204 6.33 -7.72 -14.59
C GLY A 204 6.96 -8.18 -13.28
N GLY A 205 8.25 -8.47 -13.33
CA GLY A 205 9.02 -8.98 -12.18
C GLY A 205 9.27 -8.00 -11.04
N HIS A 206 8.91 -6.71 -11.20
CA HIS A 206 9.01 -5.72 -10.13
C HIS A 206 7.84 -5.78 -9.15
N ILE A 207 6.72 -6.45 -9.52
CA ILE A 207 5.53 -6.55 -8.66
C ILE A 207 5.82 -7.49 -7.48
N VAL A 208 5.81 -6.95 -6.27
CA VAL A 208 6.00 -7.68 -5.00
C VAL A 208 4.67 -7.86 -4.28
N GLN A 209 3.80 -6.87 -4.36
CA GLN A 209 2.51 -6.80 -3.69
C GLN A 209 1.45 -6.22 -4.63
N VAL A 210 0.20 -6.55 -4.36
CA VAL A 210 -0.96 -6.04 -5.11
C VAL A 210 -1.98 -5.51 -4.12
N HIS A 211 -2.48 -4.28 -4.31
CA HIS A 211 -3.69 -3.79 -3.66
C HIS A 211 -4.91 -4.22 -4.46
N ALA A 212 -5.68 -5.12 -3.85
CA ALA A 212 -6.83 -5.77 -4.46
C ALA A 212 -8.14 -5.15 -3.98
N HIS A 213 -8.77 -4.41 -4.84
CA HIS A 213 -10.13 -3.88 -4.72
C HIS A 213 -10.66 -3.65 -6.13
N ASP A 214 -11.94 -3.33 -6.26
CA ASP A 214 -12.61 -3.19 -7.56
C ASP A 214 -13.12 -1.77 -7.80
N ASN A 215 -13.39 -1.44 -9.04
CA ASN A 215 -14.05 -0.23 -9.48
C ASN A 215 -14.64 -0.40 -10.90
N HIS A 216 -15.35 0.62 -11.40
CA HIS A 216 -15.95 0.64 -12.74
C HIS A 216 -15.11 1.41 -13.78
N GLY A 217 -13.79 1.52 -13.57
CA GLY A 217 -12.85 2.14 -14.52
C GLY A 217 -12.91 3.67 -14.63
N VAL A 218 -13.75 4.36 -13.86
CA VAL A 218 -13.96 5.82 -13.94
C VAL A 218 -13.55 6.53 -12.66
N LYS A 219 -13.76 5.89 -11.53
CA LYS A 219 -13.49 6.43 -10.20
C LYS A 219 -12.85 5.38 -9.34
N ASP A 220 -11.96 5.81 -8.48
CA ASP A 220 -11.37 4.95 -7.47
C ASP A 220 -12.37 4.70 -6.32
N GLU A 221 -13.11 3.60 -6.45
CA GLU A 221 -14.25 3.29 -5.58
C GLU A 221 -13.89 2.39 -4.41
N HIS A 222 -12.79 1.65 -4.51
CA HIS A 222 -12.40 0.63 -3.53
C HIS A 222 -13.52 -0.34 -3.18
N LEU A 223 -14.22 -0.85 -4.20
CA LEU A 223 -15.26 -1.87 -4.02
C LEU A 223 -14.66 -3.22 -3.61
N TRP A 224 -15.49 -4.12 -3.11
CA TRP A 224 -15.07 -5.50 -2.93
C TRP A 224 -14.69 -6.13 -4.28
N PRO A 225 -13.66 -6.99 -4.33
CA PRO A 225 -13.33 -7.74 -5.52
C PRO A 225 -14.55 -8.49 -6.07
N GLY A 226 -14.89 -8.23 -7.34
CA GLY A 226 -16.05 -8.78 -8.05
C GLY A 226 -17.33 -7.94 -7.97
N ASP A 227 -17.29 -6.77 -7.33
CA ASP A 227 -18.42 -5.82 -7.33
C ASP A 227 -18.25 -4.69 -8.38
N GLY A 228 -17.13 -4.65 -9.11
CA GLY A 228 -16.84 -3.74 -10.22
C GLY A 228 -16.60 -4.47 -11.54
N ASP A 229 -15.80 -3.90 -12.42
CA ASP A 229 -15.60 -4.35 -13.78
C ASP A 229 -14.22 -4.99 -14.04
N ILE A 230 -13.36 -5.17 -13.03
CA ILE A 230 -12.07 -5.86 -13.18
C ILE A 230 -12.29 -7.34 -13.51
N ASP A 231 -11.65 -7.84 -14.58
CA ASP A 231 -11.65 -9.28 -14.92
C ASP A 231 -10.75 -10.05 -13.94
N TRP A 232 -11.30 -10.45 -12.81
CA TRP A 232 -10.59 -11.16 -11.75
C TRP A 232 -9.98 -12.49 -12.18
N PRO A 233 -10.70 -13.36 -12.93
CA PRO A 233 -10.10 -14.60 -13.43
C PRO A 233 -8.86 -14.36 -14.28
N ALA A 234 -8.90 -13.42 -15.23
CA ALA A 234 -7.77 -13.08 -16.08
C ALA A 234 -6.64 -12.41 -15.28
N THR A 235 -6.98 -11.49 -14.35
CA THR A 235 -6.02 -10.81 -13.47
C THR A 235 -5.25 -11.81 -12.61
N ILE A 236 -5.96 -12.72 -11.93
CA ILE A 236 -5.33 -13.73 -11.05
C ILE A 236 -4.47 -14.69 -11.87
N ALA A 237 -4.93 -15.10 -13.05
CA ALA A 237 -4.13 -15.96 -13.93
C ALA A 237 -2.84 -15.28 -14.37
N ALA A 238 -2.89 -13.99 -14.74
CA ALA A 238 -1.72 -13.21 -15.14
C ALA A 238 -0.72 -13.03 -13.98
N LEU A 239 -1.19 -12.68 -12.79
CA LEU A 239 -0.34 -12.53 -11.60
C LEU A 239 0.30 -13.87 -11.18
N ASN A 240 -0.44 -14.98 -11.28
CA ASN A 240 0.09 -16.30 -10.98
C ASN A 240 1.11 -16.81 -12.01
N ALA A 241 1.11 -16.27 -13.22
CA ALA A 241 2.07 -16.60 -14.25
C ALA A 241 3.42 -15.87 -14.09
N LEU A 242 3.52 -14.88 -13.22
CA LEU A 242 4.79 -14.21 -12.90
C LEU A 242 5.76 -15.19 -12.25
N ALA A 243 7.06 -15.00 -12.47
CA ALA A 243 8.11 -15.85 -11.89
C ALA A 243 8.07 -15.91 -10.37
N ALA A 244 7.65 -14.81 -9.73
CA ALA A 244 7.35 -14.72 -8.31
C ALA A 244 5.94 -14.13 -8.15
N PRO A 245 4.90 -14.95 -7.95
CA PRO A 245 3.54 -14.44 -7.73
C PRO A 245 3.47 -13.53 -6.50
N PRO A 246 2.94 -12.30 -6.65
CA PRO A 246 2.91 -11.32 -5.56
C PRO A 246 1.90 -11.68 -4.48
N ALA A 247 2.09 -11.12 -3.27
CA ALA A 247 1.07 -11.14 -2.24
C ALA A 247 -0.10 -10.23 -2.62
N MET A 248 -1.33 -10.66 -2.35
CA MET A 248 -2.53 -9.87 -2.61
C MET A 248 -3.09 -9.33 -1.29
N VAL A 249 -3.09 -8.01 -1.15
CA VAL A 249 -3.64 -7.28 0.01
C VAL A 249 -5.05 -6.82 -0.34
N LEU A 250 -6.04 -7.32 0.38
CA LEU A 250 -7.42 -6.87 0.24
C LEU A 250 -7.57 -5.48 0.85
N GLU A 251 -7.87 -4.47 0.02
CA GLU A 251 -7.94 -3.07 0.42
C GLU A 251 -9.28 -2.40 0.07
N PRO A 252 -10.39 -2.77 0.71
CA PRO A 252 -11.68 -2.16 0.47
C PRO A 252 -11.82 -0.81 1.16
N SER A 253 -12.76 0.01 0.67
CA SER A 253 -13.07 1.31 1.26
C SER A 253 -13.55 1.21 2.71
N ALA A 254 -13.11 2.14 3.55
CA ALA A 254 -13.63 2.30 4.91
C ALA A 254 -15.16 2.59 4.97
N LYS A 255 -15.77 3.04 3.88
CA LYS A 255 -17.23 3.21 3.79
C LYS A 255 -17.96 1.88 3.88
N LEU A 256 -17.34 0.79 3.41
CA LEU A 256 -17.91 -0.55 3.45
C LEU A 256 -17.93 -1.14 4.87
N ALA A 257 -17.17 -0.56 5.81
CA ALA A 257 -17.22 -0.93 7.22
C ALA A 257 -18.51 -0.46 7.94
N SER A 258 -19.34 0.34 7.28
CA SER A 258 -20.65 0.78 7.83
C SER A 258 -21.68 -0.35 7.95
N GLU A 259 -21.45 -1.50 7.30
CA GLU A 259 -22.30 -2.68 7.36
C GLU A 259 -21.59 -3.85 8.09
N PRO A 260 -21.35 -3.74 9.39
CA PRO A 260 -20.48 -4.65 10.11
C PRO A 260 -20.96 -6.10 10.14
N ALA A 261 -22.26 -6.33 9.96
CA ALA A 261 -22.83 -7.68 9.90
C ALA A 261 -22.40 -8.48 8.66
N GLU A 262 -22.10 -7.80 7.55
CA GLU A 262 -21.70 -8.42 6.30
C GLU A 262 -20.18 -8.60 6.16
N LEU A 263 -19.38 -7.82 6.89
CA LEU A 263 -17.92 -7.81 6.78
C LEU A 263 -17.28 -9.20 6.81
N PRO A 264 -17.63 -10.10 7.78
CA PRO A 264 -17.00 -11.41 7.82
C PRO A 264 -17.20 -12.24 6.55
N GLN A 265 -18.40 -12.15 5.98
CA GLN A 265 -18.74 -12.90 4.78
C GLN A 265 -18.08 -12.29 3.54
N ARG A 266 -18.10 -10.96 3.41
CA ARG A 266 -17.49 -10.23 2.30
C ARG A 266 -15.98 -10.44 2.25
N ILE A 267 -15.29 -10.33 3.38
CA ILE A 267 -13.86 -10.56 3.48
C ILE A 267 -13.49 -12.00 3.08
N ARG A 268 -14.20 -13.00 3.62
CA ARG A 268 -13.94 -14.40 3.27
C ARG A 268 -14.16 -14.67 1.78
N ARG A 269 -15.26 -14.17 1.21
CA ARG A 269 -15.53 -14.30 -0.23
C ARG A 269 -14.46 -13.64 -1.09
N SER A 270 -13.97 -12.47 -0.68
CA SER A 270 -12.87 -11.80 -1.37
C SER A 270 -11.60 -12.64 -1.32
N PHE A 271 -11.23 -13.19 -0.16
CA PHE A 271 -10.09 -14.09 -0.05
C PHE A 271 -10.24 -15.37 -0.89
N GLU A 272 -11.44 -15.94 -0.96
CA GLU A 272 -11.73 -17.10 -1.83
C GLU A 272 -11.55 -16.76 -3.32
N LEU A 273 -11.92 -15.53 -3.72
CA LEU A 273 -11.72 -15.06 -5.09
C LEU A 273 -10.26 -14.83 -5.41
N LEU A 274 -9.51 -14.27 -4.47
CA LEU A 274 -8.08 -13.95 -4.65
C LEU A 274 -7.16 -15.19 -4.59
N GLY A 275 -7.61 -16.31 -4.08
CA GLY A 275 -6.93 -17.62 -4.05
C GLY A 275 -6.22 -17.90 -2.76
#